data_257570e5e304817b0d2214905cb30323
#
_entry.id   257570e5e304817b0d2214905cb30323
#
_cell.length_a   1.000
_cell.length_b   1.000
_cell.length_c   1.000
_cell.angle_alpha   90.00
_cell.angle_beta   90.00
_cell.angle_gamma   90.00
#
_symmetry.space_group_name_H-M   'P 1'
#
loop_
_entity.id
_entity.type
_entity.pdbx_description
1 polymer ?
#
loop_
_entity_poly.entity_id
_entity_poly.type
_entity_poly.pdbx_seq_one_letter_code
_entity_poly.pdbx_strand_id
1 'polypeptide(L)'
;QVSYDPPNFSWPFGTHMCVVEVDTETGAVKILKYIAVDDCGNQINPLIVEGQVHGGVVQGIAQALFEEAVYDSDGNLKSSNLSEYLVPAASDVPAITTGHTITPSPTNQLGVKGIGEAGTIGAAPTVMTAIIDALSTLGVTSMAMPASPQTVWKTIQEATRGGKK
;
A
#
# COMPACT_ATOMS: atom_id res chain seq x y z
N GLN A 1 -33.39 -22.35 5.53
CA GLN A 1 -32.37 -21.36 5.13
C GLN A 1 -32.92 -19.98 5.44
N VAL A 2 -32.16 -19.17 6.18
CA VAL A 2 -32.53 -17.80 6.50
C VAL A 2 -31.51 -16.90 5.78
N SER A 3 -31.99 -15.89 5.06
CA SER A 3 -31.17 -14.85 4.44
C SER A 3 -31.38 -13.54 5.22
N TYR A 4 -30.30 -12.84 5.52
CA TYR A 4 -30.35 -11.51 6.10
C TYR A 4 -29.86 -10.49 5.07
N ASP A 5 -30.68 -9.49 4.84
CA ASP A 5 -30.36 -8.36 3.98
C ASP A 5 -30.22 -7.11 4.86
N PRO A 6 -29.00 -6.56 5.03
CA PRO A 6 -28.81 -5.40 5.89
C PRO A 6 -29.41 -4.14 5.25
N PRO A 7 -29.91 -3.20 6.06
CA PRO A 7 -30.57 -1.98 5.56
C PRO A 7 -29.60 -1.03 4.82
N ASN A 8 -28.29 -1.18 5.00
CA ASN A 8 -27.26 -0.39 4.33
C ASN A 8 -25.90 -1.10 4.41
N PHE A 9 -24.92 -0.62 3.62
CA PHE A 9 -23.54 -1.07 3.70
C PHE A 9 -22.87 -0.67 5.02
N SER A 10 -21.81 -1.38 5.37
CA SER A 10 -20.90 -1.01 6.46
C SER A 10 -19.53 -0.68 5.89
N TRP A 11 -18.92 0.41 6.37
CA TRP A 11 -17.66 0.92 5.85
C TRP A 11 -16.61 0.89 6.96
N PRO A 12 -15.51 0.14 6.80
CA PRO A 12 -14.33 0.29 7.64
C PRO A 12 -13.66 1.63 7.33
N PHE A 13 -12.81 2.09 8.21
CA PHE A 13 -11.93 3.23 7.99
C PHE A 13 -10.64 3.03 8.76
N GLY A 14 -9.60 3.79 8.43
CA GLY A 14 -8.32 3.67 9.09
C GLY A 14 -7.38 4.78 8.73
N THR A 15 -6.20 4.74 9.32
CA THR A 15 -5.09 5.63 9.04
C THR A 15 -3.81 4.82 9.00
N HIS A 16 -3.03 4.98 7.92
CA HIS A 16 -1.74 4.36 7.77
C HIS A 16 -0.63 5.40 7.79
N MET A 17 0.53 5.02 8.30
CA MET A 17 1.74 5.83 8.33
C MET A 17 2.92 5.00 7.85
N CYS A 18 3.76 5.60 7.02
CA CYS A 18 4.97 4.98 6.50
C CYS A 18 6.15 5.93 6.66
N VAL A 19 7.29 5.40 7.09
CA VAL A 19 8.57 6.11 7.10
C VAL A 19 9.51 5.39 6.17
N VAL A 20 10.07 6.13 5.21
CA VAL A 20 10.98 5.58 4.20
C VAL A 20 12.34 6.26 4.24
N GLU A 21 13.34 5.52 3.78
CA GLU A 21 14.65 6.03 3.39
C GLU A 21 14.80 5.81 1.89
N VAL A 22 15.21 6.84 1.17
CA VAL A 22 15.43 6.79 -0.28
C VAL A 22 16.90 7.09 -0.58
N ASP A 23 17.58 6.13 -1.21
CA ASP A 23 18.91 6.33 -1.76
C ASP A 23 18.80 7.09 -3.08
N THR A 24 19.22 8.34 -3.09
CA THR A 24 19.11 9.21 -4.27
C THR A 24 20.09 8.88 -5.40
N GLU A 25 21.15 8.10 -5.14
CA GLU A 25 22.11 7.66 -6.15
C GLU A 25 21.60 6.45 -6.93
N THR A 26 20.93 5.50 -6.23
CA THR A 26 20.45 4.25 -6.81
C THR A 26 18.95 4.23 -7.07
N GLY A 27 18.19 5.10 -6.40
CA GLY A 27 16.73 5.09 -6.40
C GLY A 27 16.13 4.00 -5.49
N ALA A 28 16.94 3.32 -4.70
CA ALA A 28 16.44 2.29 -3.79
C ALA A 28 15.59 2.89 -2.67
N VAL A 29 14.45 2.28 -2.39
CA VAL A 29 13.53 2.66 -1.32
C VAL A 29 13.55 1.59 -0.24
N LYS A 30 13.75 2.01 1.02
CA LYS A 30 13.65 1.16 2.19
C LYS A 30 12.57 1.66 3.12
N ILE A 31 11.59 0.81 3.43
CA ILE A 31 10.59 1.12 4.44
C ILE A 31 11.21 0.87 5.82
N LEU A 32 11.38 1.93 6.60
CA LEU A 32 11.92 1.88 7.96
C LEU A 32 10.88 1.53 9.00
N LYS A 33 9.63 2.00 8.79
CA LYS A 33 8.53 1.73 9.71
C LYS A 33 7.20 1.81 8.96
N TYR A 34 6.28 0.90 9.30
CA TYR A 34 4.91 0.92 8.82
C TYR A 34 3.94 0.72 10.00
N ILE A 35 2.93 1.58 10.07
CA ILE A 35 1.88 1.52 11.10
C ILE A 35 0.53 1.56 10.39
N ALA A 36 -0.37 0.64 10.74
CA ALA A 36 -1.75 0.60 10.28
C ALA A 36 -2.69 0.58 11.48
N VAL A 37 -3.61 1.53 11.54
CA VAL A 37 -4.67 1.59 12.56
C VAL A 37 -6.00 1.59 11.85
N ASP A 38 -6.75 0.50 11.96
CA ASP A 38 -8.00 0.26 11.25
C ASP A 38 -9.19 0.07 12.19
N ASP A 39 -10.36 0.45 11.73
CA ASP A 39 -11.64 0.27 12.43
C ASP A 39 -12.58 -0.61 11.60
N CYS A 40 -12.76 -1.84 12.03
CA CYS A 40 -13.73 -2.77 11.47
C CYS A 40 -14.95 -2.99 12.39
N GLY A 41 -15.21 -2.06 13.28
CA GLY A 41 -16.22 -2.21 14.33
C GLY A 41 -15.82 -3.28 15.34
N ASN A 42 -16.77 -4.06 15.80
CA ASN A 42 -16.48 -5.17 16.71
C ASN A 42 -15.68 -6.27 16.00
N GLN A 43 -14.54 -6.64 16.56
CA GLN A 43 -13.72 -7.72 16.02
C GLN A 43 -14.26 -9.08 16.46
N ILE A 44 -14.70 -9.92 15.52
CA ILE A 44 -15.16 -11.29 15.82
C ILE A 44 -13.97 -12.18 16.19
N ASN A 45 -12.86 -12.07 15.44
CA ASN A 45 -11.63 -12.79 15.71
C ASN A 45 -10.43 -11.86 15.50
N PRO A 46 -9.82 -11.32 16.56
CA PRO A 46 -8.71 -10.38 16.45
C PRO A 46 -7.51 -10.91 15.68
N LEU A 47 -7.17 -12.20 15.81
CA LEU A 47 -6.05 -12.82 15.09
C LEU A 47 -6.27 -12.82 13.57
N ILE A 48 -7.51 -13.09 13.13
CA ILE A 48 -7.86 -13.05 11.71
C ILE A 48 -7.85 -11.59 11.22
N VAL A 49 -8.37 -10.65 12.00
CA VAL A 49 -8.37 -9.23 11.65
C VAL A 49 -6.94 -8.73 11.45
N GLU A 50 -6.04 -9.02 12.36
CA GLU A 50 -4.63 -8.66 12.26
C GLU A 50 -3.97 -9.28 11.02
N GLY A 51 -4.23 -10.57 10.76
CA GLY A 51 -3.75 -11.26 9.57
C GLY A 51 -4.24 -10.62 8.26
N GLN A 52 -5.50 -10.16 8.20
CA GLN A 52 -6.04 -9.44 7.04
C GLN A 52 -5.35 -8.09 6.84
N VAL A 53 -5.11 -7.34 7.91
CA VAL A 53 -4.40 -6.05 7.83
C VAL A 53 -2.97 -6.26 7.33
N HIS A 54 -2.21 -7.19 7.92
CA HIS A 54 -0.85 -7.51 7.48
C HIS A 54 -0.82 -7.92 6.00
N GLY A 55 -1.68 -8.86 5.58
CA GLY A 55 -1.73 -9.33 4.20
C GLY A 55 -2.10 -8.22 3.23
N GLY A 56 -3.08 -7.37 3.57
CA GLY A 56 -3.49 -6.23 2.76
C GLY A 56 -2.39 -5.17 2.64
N VAL A 57 -1.70 -4.85 3.74
CA VAL A 57 -0.57 -3.91 3.72
C VAL A 57 0.56 -4.41 2.81
N VAL A 58 0.93 -5.68 2.91
CA VAL A 58 1.97 -6.27 2.04
C VAL A 58 1.57 -6.21 0.57
N GLN A 59 0.31 -6.48 0.24
CA GLN A 59 -0.20 -6.36 -1.12
C GLN A 59 -0.09 -4.92 -1.65
N GLY A 60 -0.43 -3.92 -0.84
CA GLY A 60 -0.30 -2.51 -1.22
C GLY A 60 1.16 -2.06 -1.36
N ILE A 61 2.07 -2.54 -0.51
CA ILE A 61 3.52 -2.35 -0.65
C ILE A 61 4.01 -2.97 -1.97
N ALA A 62 3.56 -4.19 -2.30
CA ALA A 62 3.90 -4.87 -3.53
C ALA A 62 3.51 -4.05 -4.76
N GLN A 63 2.30 -3.54 -4.80
CA GLN A 63 1.83 -2.65 -5.87
C GLN A 63 2.64 -1.35 -5.96
N ALA A 64 2.99 -0.77 -4.81
CA ALA A 64 3.72 0.50 -4.78
C ALA A 64 5.16 0.38 -5.26
N LEU A 65 5.85 -0.74 -5.01
CA LEU A 65 7.30 -0.84 -5.19
C LEU A 65 7.75 -1.89 -6.21
N PHE A 66 6.96 -2.95 -6.48
CA PHE A 66 7.44 -4.15 -7.16
C PHE A 66 6.61 -4.56 -8.37
N GLU A 67 5.30 -4.74 -8.19
CA GLU A 67 4.44 -5.42 -9.16
C GLU A 67 4.08 -4.53 -10.35
N GLU A 68 4.35 -5.03 -11.56
CA GLU A 68 4.01 -4.34 -12.80
C GLU A 68 3.62 -5.33 -13.91
N ALA A 69 2.48 -5.08 -14.55
CA ALA A 69 2.09 -5.76 -15.77
C ALA A 69 2.69 -5.03 -16.97
N VAL A 70 3.82 -5.54 -17.49
CA VAL A 70 4.55 -4.93 -18.61
C VAL A 70 4.13 -5.56 -19.92
N TYR A 71 3.75 -4.72 -20.90
CA TYR A 71 3.39 -5.14 -22.26
C TYR A 71 4.41 -4.61 -23.26
N ASP A 72 4.64 -5.37 -24.35
CA ASP A 72 5.40 -4.89 -25.49
C ASP A 72 4.53 -4.04 -26.44
N SER A 73 5.16 -3.53 -27.53
CA SER A 73 4.46 -2.73 -28.54
C SER A 73 3.34 -3.48 -29.29
N ASP A 74 3.36 -4.80 -29.28
CA ASP A 74 2.40 -5.67 -29.94
C ASP A 74 1.28 -6.13 -28.99
N GLY A 75 1.33 -5.70 -27.72
CA GLY A 75 0.34 -6.02 -26.70
C GLY A 75 0.56 -7.36 -26.00
N ASN A 76 1.74 -7.99 -26.15
CA ASN A 76 2.06 -9.23 -25.43
C ASN A 76 2.54 -8.92 -24.03
N LEU A 77 2.00 -9.64 -23.03
CA LEU A 77 2.42 -9.52 -21.62
C LEU A 77 3.83 -10.09 -21.43
N LYS A 78 4.80 -9.24 -21.09
CA LYS A 78 6.19 -9.62 -20.83
C LYS A 78 6.37 -10.17 -19.41
N SER A 79 5.75 -9.55 -18.41
CA SER A 79 5.75 -10.04 -17.02
C SER A 79 4.77 -11.21 -16.83
N SER A 80 4.90 -12.26 -17.67
CA SER A 80 3.95 -13.38 -17.74
C SER A 80 4.27 -14.53 -16.77
N ASN A 81 5.35 -14.45 -16.03
CA ASN A 81 5.79 -15.47 -15.07
C ASN A 81 6.46 -14.83 -13.85
N LEU A 82 6.66 -15.60 -12.77
CA LEU A 82 7.17 -15.08 -11.49
C LEU A 82 8.68 -14.76 -11.49
N SER A 83 9.41 -14.98 -12.58
CA SER A 83 10.77 -14.45 -12.73
C SER A 83 10.82 -13.03 -13.27
N GLU A 84 9.71 -12.56 -13.82
CA GLU A 84 9.57 -11.23 -14.41
C GLU A 84 8.53 -10.36 -13.67
N TYR A 85 7.48 -10.98 -13.12
CA TYR A 85 6.52 -10.34 -12.24
C TYR A 85 7.01 -10.41 -10.80
N LEU A 86 7.41 -9.27 -10.25
CA LEU A 86 8.09 -9.20 -8.96
C LEU A 86 7.09 -9.26 -7.80
N VAL A 87 6.90 -10.45 -7.24
CA VAL A 87 6.20 -10.61 -5.96
C VAL A 87 7.22 -10.44 -4.83
N PRO A 88 6.97 -9.57 -3.83
CA PRO A 88 7.91 -9.34 -2.73
C PRO A 88 8.10 -10.62 -1.90
N ALA A 89 9.33 -10.86 -1.47
CA ALA A 89 9.65 -11.90 -0.49
C ALA A 89 9.46 -11.36 0.94
N ALA A 90 9.43 -12.24 1.92
CA ALA A 90 9.28 -11.84 3.34
C ALA A 90 10.41 -10.91 3.82
N SER A 91 11.59 -10.97 3.22
CA SER A 91 12.72 -10.08 3.50
C SER A 91 12.53 -8.65 2.99
N ASP A 92 11.62 -8.44 2.05
CA ASP A 92 11.36 -7.13 1.43
C ASP A 92 10.30 -6.34 2.19
N VAL A 93 9.64 -7.00 3.15
CA VAL A 93 8.52 -6.44 3.91
C VAL A 93 9.02 -5.98 5.29
N PRO A 94 8.71 -4.75 5.73
CA PRO A 94 9.06 -4.27 7.06
C PRO A 94 8.23 -4.97 8.14
N ALA A 95 8.65 -4.85 9.40
CA ALA A 95 7.77 -5.13 10.52
C ALA A 95 6.60 -4.13 10.50
N ILE A 96 5.37 -4.63 10.45
CA ILE A 96 4.14 -3.83 10.45
C ILE A 96 3.63 -3.75 11.89
N THR A 97 3.40 -2.53 12.38
CA THR A 97 2.73 -2.31 13.66
C THR A 97 1.25 -2.08 13.39
N THR A 98 0.40 -2.92 13.95
CA THR A 98 -1.04 -2.77 13.82
C THR A 98 -1.67 -2.19 15.08
N GLY A 99 -2.74 -1.44 14.91
CA GLY A 99 -3.62 -0.96 15.97
C GLY A 99 -5.06 -1.01 15.48
N HIS A 100 -6.01 -0.78 16.40
CA HIS A 100 -7.42 -0.74 16.03
C HIS A 100 -8.19 0.23 16.90
N THR A 101 -9.25 0.80 16.33
CA THR A 101 -10.33 1.48 17.03
C THR A 101 -11.63 0.68 16.84
N ILE A 102 -12.64 0.97 17.65
CA ILE A 102 -13.91 0.24 17.61
C ILE A 102 -15.05 1.24 17.50
N THR A 103 -15.60 1.35 16.31
CA THR A 103 -16.82 2.11 16.02
C THR A 103 -17.85 1.14 15.44
N PRO A 104 -18.78 0.61 16.25
CA PRO A 104 -19.73 -0.40 15.79
C PRO A 104 -20.59 0.09 14.64
N SER A 105 -20.82 -0.77 13.64
CA SER A 105 -21.77 -0.48 12.57
C SER A 105 -23.19 -0.47 13.11
N PRO A 106 -24.00 0.56 12.78
CA PRO A 106 -25.42 0.57 13.16
C PRO A 106 -26.30 -0.30 12.28
N THR A 107 -25.76 -0.85 11.18
CA THR A 107 -26.55 -1.58 10.16
C THR A 107 -26.68 -3.06 10.45
N ASN A 108 -25.99 -3.58 11.47
CA ASN A 108 -26.12 -4.97 11.90
C ASN A 108 -25.95 -5.11 13.42
N GLN A 109 -26.55 -6.16 13.98
CA GLN A 109 -26.57 -6.37 15.44
C GLN A 109 -25.20 -6.68 16.05
N LEU A 110 -24.27 -7.23 15.27
CA LEU A 110 -22.92 -7.53 15.72
C LEU A 110 -22.02 -6.29 15.75
N GLY A 111 -22.42 -5.20 15.09
CA GLY A 111 -21.63 -4.00 14.96
C GLY A 111 -20.34 -4.19 14.14
N VAL A 112 -20.29 -5.20 13.28
CA VAL A 112 -19.11 -5.55 12.48
C VAL A 112 -19.06 -4.74 11.19
N LYS A 113 -17.83 -4.58 10.64
CA LYS A 113 -17.55 -4.05 9.31
C LYS A 113 -16.57 -4.98 8.60
N GLY A 114 -16.50 -4.91 7.26
CA GLY A 114 -15.50 -5.65 6.50
C GLY A 114 -14.07 -5.15 6.81
N ILE A 115 -13.09 -6.06 6.78
CA ILE A 115 -11.66 -5.72 7.00
C ILE A 115 -10.77 -6.22 5.85
N GLY A 116 -11.30 -7.01 4.92
CA GLY A 116 -10.49 -7.66 3.89
C GLY A 116 -9.69 -6.74 2.99
N GLU A 117 -10.16 -5.52 2.75
CA GLU A 117 -9.54 -4.56 1.84
C GLU A 117 -8.87 -3.37 2.56
N ALA A 118 -9.11 -3.18 3.87
CA ALA A 118 -8.65 -2.02 4.61
C ALA A 118 -7.12 -1.83 4.52
N GLY A 119 -6.36 -2.91 4.71
CA GLY A 119 -4.90 -2.88 4.62
C GLY A 119 -4.40 -2.43 3.25
N THR A 120 -4.95 -2.98 2.16
CA THR A 120 -4.45 -2.71 0.81
C THR A 120 -4.85 -1.33 0.29
N ILE A 121 -6.07 -0.87 0.59
CA ILE A 121 -6.56 0.46 0.18
C ILE A 121 -5.67 1.57 0.76
N GLY A 122 -5.27 1.44 2.02
CA GLY A 122 -4.39 2.41 2.69
C GLY A 122 -2.93 2.33 2.27
N ALA A 123 -2.44 1.12 1.96
CA ALA A 123 -1.00 0.89 1.88
C ALA A 123 -0.33 1.50 0.66
N ALA A 124 -0.83 1.28 -0.55
CA ALA A 124 -0.20 1.80 -1.75
C ALA A 124 -0.07 3.34 -1.73
N PRO A 125 -1.15 4.11 -1.46
CA PRO A 125 -1.03 5.57 -1.39
C PRO A 125 -0.14 6.04 -0.23
N THR A 126 -0.12 5.34 0.90
CA THR A 126 0.73 5.71 2.04
C THR A 126 2.21 5.58 1.70
N VAL A 127 2.63 4.48 1.06
CA VAL A 127 4.02 4.29 0.61
C VAL A 127 4.41 5.33 -0.43
N MET A 128 3.57 5.54 -1.44
CA MET A 128 3.85 6.52 -2.49
C MET A 128 3.96 7.95 -1.95
N THR A 129 3.06 8.33 -1.03
CA THR A 129 3.11 9.65 -0.40
C THR A 129 4.37 9.83 0.43
N ALA A 130 4.81 8.81 1.17
CA ALA A 130 6.05 8.86 1.95
C ALA A 130 7.29 9.04 1.05
N ILE A 131 7.34 8.36 -0.11
CA ILE A 131 8.44 8.51 -1.07
C ILE A 131 8.45 9.92 -1.67
N ILE A 132 7.29 10.43 -2.09
CA ILE A 132 7.18 11.78 -2.66
C ILE A 132 7.56 12.83 -1.61
N ASP A 133 7.13 12.66 -0.36
CA ASP A 133 7.49 13.55 0.74
C ASP A 133 9.02 13.55 0.98
N ALA A 134 9.64 12.38 1.04
CA ALA A 134 11.10 12.24 1.19
C ALA A 134 11.89 12.93 0.05
N LEU A 135 11.34 12.97 -1.16
CA LEU A 135 11.95 13.57 -2.35
C LEU A 135 11.49 15.01 -2.63
N SER A 136 10.61 15.57 -1.81
CA SER A 136 10.03 16.91 -2.01
C SER A 136 11.08 18.01 -2.07
N THR A 137 12.16 17.90 -1.29
CA THR A 137 13.30 18.84 -1.29
C THR A 137 14.08 18.84 -2.60
N LEU A 138 13.95 17.78 -3.42
CA LEU A 138 14.55 17.66 -4.77
C LEU A 138 13.57 18.12 -5.86
N GLY A 139 12.39 18.61 -5.49
CA GLY A 139 11.39 19.12 -6.42
C GLY A 139 10.45 18.03 -6.99
N VAL A 140 10.48 16.81 -6.45
CA VAL A 140 9.53 15.74 -6.85
C VAL A 140 8.17 16.03 -6.23
N THR A 141 7.12 16.10 -7.05
CA THR A 141 5.73 16.35 -6.62
C THR A 141 4.78 15.22 -6.97
N SER A 142 5.20 14.32 -7.87
CA SER A 142 4.40 13.15 -8.27
C SER A 142 5.32 12.05 -8.81
N MET A 143 4.85 10.81 -8.77
CA MET A 143 5.56 9.65 -9.29
C MET A 143 4.57 8.55 -9.70
N ALA A 144 4.87 7.83 -10.77
CA ALA A 144 4.11 6.65 -11.18
C ALA A 144 4.44 5.41 -10.31
N MET A 145 3.49 4.50 -10.16
CA MET A 145 3.73 3.17 -9.62
C MET A 145 4.09 2.17 -10.74
N PRO A 146 4.92 1.17 -10.43
CA PRO A 146 5.64 0.99 -9.20
C PRO A 146 6.82 1.98 -9.06
N ALA A 147 7.12 2.43 -7.84
CA ALA A 147 8.29 3.22 -7.51
C ALA A 147 9.53 2.31 -7.44
N SER A 148 9.81 1.62 -8.54
CA SER A 148 11.03 0.82 -8.69
C SER A 148 12.27 1.71 -8.59
N PRO A 149 13.45 1.17 -8.23
CA PRO A 149 14.68 1.97 -8.17
C PRO A 149 14.93 2.78 -9.46
N GLN A 150 14.64 2.19 -10.61
CA GLN A 150 14.75 2.87 -11.89
C GLN A 150 13.77 4.04 -12.04
N THR A 151 12.51 3.86 -11.63
CA THR A 151 11.47 4.90 -11.67
C THR A 151 11.83 6.04 -10.74
N VAL A 152 12.22 5.74 -9.50
CA VAL A 152 12.64 6.73 -8.51
C VAL A 152 13.84 7.54 -9.01
N TRP A 153 14.90 6.85 -9.47
CA TRP A 153 16.10 7.52 -9.98
C TRP A 153 15.80 8.44 -11.18
N LYS A 154 15.03 7.97 -12.16
CA LYS A 154 14.62 8.80 -13.30
C LYS A 154 13.84 10.04 -12.86
N THR A 155 12.87 9.88 -11.97
CA THR A 155 12.07 10.99 -11.44
C THR A 155 12.94 12.04 -10.75
N ILE A 156 13.93 11.63 -9.95
CA ILE A 156 14.90 12.53 -9.34
C ILE A 156 15.70 13.31 -10.40
N GLN A 157 16.21 12.59 -11.43
CA GLN A 157 16.99 13.24 -12.51
C GLN A 157 16.16 14.26 -13.29
N GLU A 158 14.91 13.98 -13.56
CA GLU A 158 13.99 14.88 -14.27
C GLU A 158 13.66 16.12 -13.43
N ALA A 159 13.34 15.95 -12.15
CA ALA A 159 13.06 17.06 -11.23
C ALA A 159 14.26 18.01 -11.07
N THR A 160 15.46 17.45 -10.89
CA THR A 160 16.69 18.25 -10.71
C THR A 160 17.16 18.95 -11.98
N ARG A 161 16.86 18.39 -13.16
CA ARG A 161 17.15 19.06 -14.47
C ARG A 161 16.14 20.15 -14.79
N GLY A 162 14.87 19.95 -14.44
CA GLY A 162 13.79 20.93 -14.68
C GLY A 162 13.92 22.20 -13.82
N GLY A 163 14.52 22.13 -12.65
CA GLY A 163 14.78 23.26 -11.76
C GLY A 163 15.96 24.19 -12.18
N LYS A 164 16.65 23.88 -13.27
CA LYS A 164 17.79 24.69 -13.81
C LYS A 164 17.39 25.60 -14.99
N LYS A 165 16.10 25.91 -15.15
CA LYS A 165 15.61 26.88 -16.13
C LYS A 165 15.31 28.23 -15.50
#